data_8adf3778a6e87a6fa3ad8865b2e51a7b
#
_entry.id   8adf3778a6e87a6fa3ad8865b2e51a7b
#
_cell.length_a   1.000
_cell.length_b   1.000
_cell.length_c   1.000
_cell.angle_alpha   90.00
_cell.angle_beta   90.00
_cell.angle_gamma   90.00
#
_symmetry.space_group_name_H-M   'P 1'
#
loop_
_entity.id
_entity.type
_entity.pdbx_description
1 polymer ?
#
loop_
_entity_poly.entity_id
_entity_poly.type
_entity_poly.pdbx_seq_one_letter_code
_entity_poly.pdbx_strand_id
1 'polypeptide(L)'
;MSTTDAAIPQPNPHATAEQVEAALKDSKLAQVLYHDWEAETYDDKWSISYDKRCVDYARDLFDATVPAEEQRRLPYEHALELGCGSGFFLLNLIQAGVARRGSVTDLSPGMVKVAIRNGESLGLDVDGRVADAEGIPYDDDTFDLVVGHAVLHHIPDVEKSLREVVRVLKPGGRFVFAGEPTTIGNGYARNLSTLTWRVATNATRLPGLGGWRRPQAELDESSRAAALEAVVDLHTFDPADLERMAHSAGAVEVSTQTTEFTAAMLGWPLRTIEAMVPPGKLGFGWAKFGFTSWMTLSWIDDNLWRRAVPKSWYYNVMITGVKPS
;
A
#
# COMPACT_ATOMS: atom_id res chain seq x y z
N MET A 1 33.51 -25.64 7.78
CA MET A 1 32.42 -25.02 8.56
C MET A 1 31.32 -24.73 7.57
N SER A 2 30.28 -25.50 7.64
CA SER A 2 29.13 -25.50 6.72
C SER A 2 28.41 -24.15 6.82
N THR A 3 28.32 -23.44 5.71
CA THR A 3 27.37 -22.33 5.54
C THR A 3 25.98 -22.92 5.66
N THR A 4 25.30 -22.59 6.75
CA THR A 4 23.89 -22.89 6.96
C THR A 4 23.13 -22.35 5.75
N ASP A 5 22.55 -23.26 4.96
CA ASP A 5 21.47 -22.97 4.03
C ASP A 5 20.37 -22.24 4.81
N ALA A 6 20.35 -20.93 4.71
CA ALA A 6 19.18 -20.17 5.11
C ALA A 6 18.05 -20.67 4.20
N ALA A 7 17.09 -21.37 4.77
CA ALA A 7 15.93 -21.87 4.03
C ALA A 7 15.29 -20.66 3.31
N ILE A 8 15.27 -20.73 1.98
CA ILE A 8 14.64 -19.70 1.13
C ILE A 8 13.19 -19.59 1.59
N PRO A 9 12.72 -18.40 1.99
CA PRO A 9 11.33 -18.25 2.40
C PRO A 9 10.41 -18.65 1.24
N GLN A 10 9.44 -19.49 1.49
CA GLN A 10 8.45 -19.83 0.47
C GLN A 10 7.36 -18.78 0.44
N PRO A 11 7.14 -18.08 -0.67
CA PRO A 11 6.10 -17.03 -0.76
C PRO A 11 4.69 -17.61 -0.65
N ASN A 12 4.52 -18.90 -0.92
CA ASN A 12 3.27 -19.62 -0.80
C ASN A 12 3.55 -21.03 -0.23
N PRO A 13 2.97 -21.45 0.90
CA PRO A 13 3.18 -22.77 1.47
C PRO A 13 2.71 -23.90 0.55
N HIS A 14 1.90 -23.60 -0.45
CA HIS A 14 1.45 -24.54 -1.48
C HIS A 14 2.25 -24.46 -2.78
N ALA A 15 3.20 -23.50 -2.89
CA ALA A 15 4.07 -23.39 -4.06
C ALA A 15 5.07 -24.55 -4.09
N THR A 16 5.32 -25.10 -5.29
CA THR A 16 6.35 -26.10 -5.49
C THR A 16 7.74 -25.46 -5.37
N ALA A 17 8.77 -26.31 -5.06
CA ALA A 17 10.16 -25.81 -5.01
C ALA A 17 10.60 -25.18 -6.34
N GLU A 18 10.12 -25.68 -7.47
CA GLU A 18 10.37 -25.13 -8.81
C GLU A 18 9.75 -23.74 -9.00
N GLN A 19 8.52 -23.54 -8.51
CA GLN A 19 7.86 -22.23 -8.54
C GLN A 19 8.60 -21.20 -7.66
N VAL A 20 9.06 -21.61 -6.48
CA VAL A 20 9.85 -20.75 -5.58
C VAL A 20 11.18 -20.38 -6.24
N GLU A 21 11.88 -21.32 -6.86
CA GLU A 21 13.14 -21.03 -7.56
C GLU A 21 12.92 -20.08 -8.77
N ALA A 22 11.82 -20.26 -9.51
CA ALA A 22 11.45 -19.38 -10.61
C ALA A 22 11.12 -17.96 -10.11
N ALA A 23 10.37 -17.84 -9.01
CA ALA A 23 10.00 -16.56 -8.40
C ALA A 23 11.22 -15.74 -7.93
N LEU A 24 12.31 -16.39 -7.50
CA LEU A 24 13.55 -15.68 -7.15
C LEU A 24 14.21 -14.99 -8.36
N LYS A 25 13.85 -15.35 -9.57
CA LYS A 25 14.38 -14.82 -10.84
C LYS A 25 13.36 -13.93 -11.58
N ASP A 26 12.11 -13.94 -11.13
CA ASP A 26 10.98 -13.22 -11.74
C ASP A 26 10.14 -12.55 -10.67
N SER A 27 10.32 -11.23 -10.53
CA SER A 27 9.62 -10.43 -9.52
C SER A 27 8.10 -10.44 -9.71
N LYS A 28 7.59 -10.53 -10.95
CA LYS A 28 6.14 -10.60 -11.20
C LYS A 28 5.56 -11.94 -10.73
N LEU A 29 6.28 -13.04 -10.96
CA LEU A 29 5.87 -14.35 -10.44
C LEU A 29 5.92 -14.36 -8.90
N ALA A 30 6.93 -13.71 -8.29
CA ALA A 30 7.00 -13.56 -6.84
C ALA A 30 5.78 -12.79 -6.30
N GLN A 31 5.39 -11.70 -6.94
CA GLN A 31 4.19 -10.92 -6.60
C GLN A 31 2.93 -11.79 -6.65
N VAL A 32 2.72 -12.52 -7.75
CA VAL A 32 1.55 -13.40 -7.90
C VAL A 32 1.50 -14.44 -6.79
N LEU A 33 2.59 -15.16 -6.56
CA LEU A 33 2.62 -16.24 -5.55
C LEU A 33 2.42 -15.71 -4.13
N TYR A 34 2.98 -14.54 -3.82
CA TYR A 34 2.85 -13.91 -2.51
C TYR A 34 1.43 -13.41 -2.26
N HIS A 35 0.89 -12.61 -3.16
CA HIS A 35 -0.44 -12.02 -2.99
C HIS A 35 -1.58 -13.05 -3.13
N ASP A 36 -1.44 -14.05 -3.99
CA ASP A 36 -2.42 -15.13 -4.10
C ASP A 36 -2.53 -15.94 -2.78
N TRP A 37 -1.40 -16.15 -2.11
CA TRP A 37 -1.37 -16.81 -0.81
C TRP A 37 -2.04 -15.96 0.28
N GLU A 38 -1.81 -14.64 0.30
CA GLU A 38 -2.36 -13.76 1.32
C GLU A 38 -3.82 -13.35 1.07
N ALA A 39 -4.35 -13.55 -0.15
CA ALA A 39 -5.61 -12.94 -0.58
C ALA A 39 -6.78 -13.11 0.40
N GLU A 40 -6.98 -14.30 0.98
CA GLU A 40 -8.09 -14.54 1.91
C GLU A 40 -7.88 -13.98 3.32
N THR A 41 -6.65 -13.61 3.69
CA THR A 41 -6.30 -13.08 5.02
C THR A 41 -5.78 -11.64 4.97
N TYR A 42 -5.73 -11.07 3.77
CA TYR A 42 -5.11 -9.77 3.50
C TYR A 42 -5.78 -8.64 4.29
N ASP A 43 -7.11 -8.60 4.30
CA ASP A 43 -7.88 -7.58 4.99
C ASP A 43 -7.64 -7.60 6.52
N ASP A 44 -7.58 -8.79 7.10
CA ASP A 44 -7.28 -8.97 8.54
C ASP A 44 -5.85 -8.53 8.86
N LYS A 45 -4.87 -8.91 8.04
CA LYS A 45 -3.45 -8.56 8.21
C LYS A 45 -3.23 -7.05 8.22
N TRP A 46 -3.87 -6.34 7.30
CA TRP A 46 -3.70 -4.91 7.12
C TRP A 46 -4.77 -4.06 7.80
N SER A 47 -5.71 -4.70 8.54
CA SER A 47 -6.85 -4.03 9.18
C SER A 47 -7.70 -3.23 8.18
N ILE A 48 -7.83 -3.77 6.98
CA ILE A 48 -8.68 -3.23 5.92
C ILE A 48 -10.13 -3.49 6.28
N SER A 49 -10.96 -2.51 6.05
CA SER A 49 -12.42 -2.63 6.17
C SER A 49 -13.12 -1.72 5.16
N TYR A 50 -14.41 -1.89 5.07
CA TYR A 50 -15.28 -1.08 4.22
C TYR A 50 -16.30 -0.31 5.06
N ASP A 51 -15.95 -0.06 6.34
CA ASP A 51 -16.70 0.77 7.26
C ASP A 51 -16.36 2.26 7.10
N LYS A 52 -17.09 3.09 7.81
CA LYS A 52 -16.92 4.55 7.75
C LYS A 52 -15.45 5.01 7.97
N ARG A 53 -14.67 4.31 8.77
CA ARG A 53 -13.28 4.67 9.06
C ARG A 53 -12.42 4.60 7.78
N CYS A 54 -12.54 3.49 7.03
CA CYS A 54 -11.77 3.31 5.81
C CYS A 54 -12.34 4.09 4.63
N VAL A 55 -13.67 4.30 4.60
CA VAL A 55 -14.32 5.21 3.64
C VAL A 55 -13.82 6.63 3.82
N ASP A 56 -13.82 7.14 5.05
CA ASP A 56 -13.29 8.48 5.36
C ASP A 56 -11.79 8.58 5.02
N TYR A 57 -10.99 7.59 5.38
CA TYR A 57 -9.56 7.57 5.07
C TYR A 57 -9.28 7.64 3.55
N ALA A 58 -9.94 6.79 2.76
CA ALA A 58 -9.78 6.80 1.30
C ALA A 58 -10.23 8.15 0.70
N ARG A 59 -11.33 8.71 1.21
CA ARG A 59 -11.83 10.02 0.80
C ARG A 59 -10.86 11.14 1.16
N ASP A 60 -10.32 11.16 2.36
CA ASP A 60 -9.37 12.17 2.82
C ASP A 60 -8.08 12.16 2.00
N LEU A 61 -7.57 10.96 1.65
CA LEU A 61 -6.41 10.83 0.76
C LEU A 61 -6.70 11.40 -0.64
N PHE A 62 -7.87 11.09 -1.18
CA PHE A 62 -8.29 11.61 -2.48
C PHE A 62 -8.41 13.12 -2.45
N ASP A 63 -9.12 13.68 -1.47
CA ASP A 63 -9.34 15.11 -1.32
C ASP A 63 -8.06 15.91 -1.05
N ALA A 64 -7.09 15.31 -0.34
CA ALA A 64 -5.78 15.92 -0.13
C ALA A 64 -4.93 15.99 -1.42
N THR A 65 -5.20 15.11 -2.37
CA THR A 65 -4.39 14.96 -3.59
C THR A 65 -5.00 15.70 -4.78
N VAL A 66 -6.33 15.75 -4.88
CA VAL A 66 -7.07 16.31 -6.01
C VAL A 66 -7.47 17.74 -5.74
N PRO A 67 -7.28 18.70 -6.68
CA PRO A 67 -7.69 20.09 -6.54
C PRO A 67 -9.18 20.25 -6.19
N ALA A 68 -9.51 21.22 -5.35
CA ALA A 68 -10.89 21.41 -4.86
C ALA A 68 -11.92 21.74 -5.96
N GLU A 69 -11.49 22.35 -7.05
CA GLU A 69 -12.33 22.58 -8.24
C GLU A 69 -12.74 21.28 -8.94
N GLU A 70 -11.87 20.29 -8.99
CA GLU A 70 -12.15 18.98 -9.56
C GLU A 70 -13.13 18.19 -8.68
N GLN A 71 -13.01 18.33 -7.37
CA GLN A 71 -13.91 17.67 -6.42
C GLN A 71 -15.39 18.09 -6.59
N ARG A 72 -15.64 19.24 -7.23
CA ARG A 72 -17.00 19.70 -7.57
C ARG A 72 -17.62 18.93 -8.74
N ARG A 73 -16.81 18.17 -9.48
CA ARG A 73 -17.25 17.37 -10.64
C ARG A 73 -17.61 15.93 -10.26
N LEU A 74 -17.43 15.56 -9.01
CA LEU A 74 -17.75 14.21 -8.51
C LEU A 74 -19.26 13.91 -8.64
N PRO A 75 -19.61 12.65 -8.85
CA PRO A 75 -18.75 11.49 -9.01
C PRO A 75 -18.23 11.32 -10.44
N TYR A 76 -17.04 10.70 -10.59
CA TYR A 76 -16.58 10.15 -11.87
C TYR A 76 -17.50 9.01 -12.32
N GLU A 77 -17.70 8.85 -13.62
CA GLU A 77 -18.60 7.82 -14.14
C GLU A 77 -18.01 6.42 -14.03
N HIS A 78 -16.72 6.25 -14.41
CA HIS A 78 -16.05 4.97 -14.41
C HIS A 78 -14.59 5.11 -13.94
N ALA A 79 -14.24 4.41 -12.86
CA ALA A 79 -12.90 4.39 -12.31
C ALA A 79 -12.24 3.00 -12.46
N LEU A 80 -10.91 2.98 -12.63
CA LEU A 80 -10.08 1.77 -12.60
C LEU A 80 -9.20 1.80 -11.35
N GLU A 81 -9.09 0.68 -10.63
CA GLU A 81 -8.03 0.47 -9.64
C GLU A 81 -6.96 -0.44 -10.20
N LEU A 82 -5.71 0.02 -10.13
CA LEU A 82 -4.52 -0.70 -10.53
C LEU A 82 -3.86 -1.32 -9.31
N GLY A 83 -3.54 -2.65 -9.35
CA GLY A 83 -3.03 -3.36 -8.19
C GLY A 83 -4.03 -3.30 -7.02
N CYS A 84 -5.24 -3.79 -7.28
CA CYS A 84 -6.37 -3.54 -6.39
C CYS A 84 -6.28 -4.26 -5.04
N GLY A 85 -5.44 -5.29 -4.91
CA GLY A 85 -5.48 -6.14 -3.72
C GLY A 85 -6.91 -6.62 -3.46
N SER A 86 -7.41 -6.38 -2.26
CA SER A 86 -8.81 -6.71 -1.89
C SER A 86 -9.86 -5.69 -2.37
N GLY A 87 -9.45 -4.66 -3.12
CA GLY A 87 -10.32 -3.57 -3.58
C GLY A 87 -10.43 -2.41 -2.57
N PHE A 88 -9.48 -2.32 -1.66
CA PHE A 88 -9.52 -1.38 -0.53
C PHE A 88 -9.78 0.07 -0.97
N PHE A 89 -9.04 0.58 -1.92
CA PHE A 89 -9.09 2.01 -2.22
C PHE A 89 -10.31 2.37 -3.05
N LEU A 90 -10.53 1.69 -4.17
CA LEU A 90 -11.65 2.02 -5.07
C LEU A 90 -13.01 1.74 -4.45
N LEU A 91 -13.20 0.60 -3.76
CA LEU A 91 -14.50 0.28 -3.16
C LEU A 91 -14.89 1.32 -2.09
N ASN A 92 -13.93 1.78 -1.29
CA ASN A 92 -14.17 2.86 -0.33
C ASN A 92 -14.39 4.22 -1.02
N LEU A 93 -13.72 4.52 -2.14
CA LEU A 93 -13.97 5.72 -2.92
C LEU A 93 -15.35 5.72 -3.58
N ILE A 94 -15.84 4.56 -4.05
CA ILE A 94 -17.22 4.44 -4.57
C ILE A 94 -18.23 4.70 -3.45
N GLN A 95 -18.06 4.09 -2.28
CA GLN A 95 -18.90 4.37 -1.11
C GLN A 95 -18.87 5.85 -0.69
N ALA A 96 -17.71 6.50 -0.83
CA ALA A 96 -17.55 7.95 -0.57
C ALA A 96 -18.14 8.85 -1.65
N GLY A 97 -18.71 8.30 -2.72
CA GLY A 97 -19.31 9.05 -3.83
C GLY A 97 -18.27 9.69 -4.75
N VAL A 98 -17.04 9.17 -4.83
CA VAL A 98 -16.00 9.64 -5.75
C VAL A 98 -16.21 9.07 -7.15
N ALA A 99 -16.64 7.82 -7.27
CA ALA A 99 -16.97 7.18 -8.54
C ALA A 99 -18.32 6.46 -8.46
N ARG A 100 -18.95 6.24 -9.62
CA ARG A 100 -20.24 5.52 -9.72
C ARG A 100 -20.05 4.03 -9.83
N ARG A 101 -19.08 3.60 -10.65
CA ARG A 101 -18.73 2.20 -10.87
C ARG A 101 -17.22 2.04 -10.99
N GLY A 102 -16.75 0.81 -10.81
CA GLY A 102 -15.34 0.49 -10.82
C GLY A 102 -14.98 -0.71 -11.66
N SER A 103 -13.75 -0.69 -12.19
CA SER A 103 -13.06 -1.89 -12.65
C SER A 103 -11.81 -2.07 -11.78
N VAL A 104 -11.46 -3.31 -11.45
CA VAL A 104 -10.27 -3.62 -10.64
C VAL A 104 -9.31 -4.51 -11.40
N THR A 105 -8.00 -4.27 -11.25
CA THR A 105 -6.97 -5.12 -11.85
C THR A 105 -5.87 -5.44 -10.84
N ASP A 106 -5.39 -6.66 -10.89
CA ASP A 106 -4.26 -7.15 -10.11
C ASP A 106 -3.53 -8.27 -10.86
N LEU A 107 -2.25 -8.48 -10.58
CA LEU A 107 -1.51 -9.64 -11.10
C LEU A 107 -1.99 -10.96 -10.47
N SER A 108 -2.48 -10.92 -9.22
CA SER A 108 -2.98 -12.06 -8.49
C SER A 108 -4.45 -12.34 -8.84
N PRO A 109 -4.76 -13.53 -9.38
CA PRO A 109 -6.15 -13.96 -9.57
C PRO A 109 -6.94 -14.02 -8.25
N GLY A 110 -6.28 -14.37 -7.15
CA GLY A 110 -6.88 -14.43 -5.81
C GLY A 110 -7.34 -13.04 -5.35
N MET A 111 -6.49 -12.03 -5.51
CA MET A 111 -6.83 -10.64 -5.16
C MET A 111 -8.01 -10.11 -5.98
N VAL A 112 -7.99 -10.28 -7.31
CA VAL A 112 -9.12 -9.87 -8.17
C VAL A 112 -10.43 -10.52 -7.71
N LYS A 113 -10.40 -11.81 -7.40
CA LYS A 113 -11.58 -12.55 -6.91
C LYS A 113 -12.09 -11.98 -5.57
N VAL A 114 -11.18 -11.68 -4.65
CA VAL A 114 -11.54 -11.08 -3.34
C VAL A 114 -12.12 -9.70 -3.54
N ALA A 115 -11.51 -8.84 -4.36
CA ALA A 115 -12.01 -7.50 -4.64
C ALA A 115 -13.43 -7.50 -5.24
N ILE A 116 -13.69 -8.38 -6.22
CA ILE A 116 -15.05 -8.54 -6.80
C ILE A 116 -16.03 -8.99 -5.72
N ARG A 117 -15.70 -10.02 -4.93
CA ARG A 117 -16.55 -10.53 -3.83
C ARG A 117 -16.87 -9.42 -2.82
N ASN A 118 -15.88 -8.61 -2.45
CA ASN A 118 -16.06 -7.49 -1.54
C ASN A 118 -17.01 -6.44 -2.16
N GLY A 119 -16.81 -6.06 -3.43
CA GLY A 119 -17.70 -5.16 -4.16
C GLY A 119 -19.15 -5.66 -4.22
N GLU A 120 -19.36 -6.93 -4.54
CA GLU A 120 -20.68 -7.58 -4.54
C GLU A 120 -21.33 -7.54 -3.14
N SER A 121 -20.57 -7.83 -2.09
CA SER A 121 -21.08 -7.80 -0.71
C SER A 121 -21.52 -6.41 -0.25
N LEU A 122 -20.95 -5.38 -0.83
CA LEU A 122 -21.28 -3.97 -0.60
C LEU A 122 -22.38 -3.45 -1.54
N GLY A 123 -22.82 -4.26 -2.51
CA GLY A 123 -23.81 -3.86 -3.51
C GLY A 123 -23.28 -2.83 -4.52
N LEU A 124 -21.96 -2.81 -4.75
CA LEU A 124 -21.32 -1.90 -5.68
C LEU A 124 -21.22 -2.51 -7.09
N ASP A 125 -21.28 -1.65 -8.11
CA ASP A 125 -21.08 -2.04 -9.52
C ASP A 125 -19.57 -2.09 -9.83
N VAL A 126 -18.98 -3.28 -9.73
CA VAL A 126 -17.55 -3.51 -9.91
C VAL A 126 -17.29 -4.78 -10.71
N ASP A 127 -16.46 -4.67 -11.73
CA ASP A 127 -15.89 -5.79 -12.46
C ASP A 127 -14.37 -5.90 -12.25
N GLY A 128 -13.76 -7.01 -12.67
CA GLY A 128 -12.32 -7.17 -12.47
C GLY A 128 -11.66 -8.07 -13.51
N ARG A 129 -10.36 -7.81 -13.73
CA ARG A 129 -9.50 -8.59 -14.64
C ARG A 129 -8.13 -8.84 -14.02
N VAL A 130 -7.62 -10.04 -14.19
CA VAL A 130 -6.20 -10.32 -13.90
C VAL A 130 -5.36 -9.63 -14.96
N ALA A 131 -4.48 -8.74 -14.55
CA ALA A 131 -3.70 -7.92 -15.47
C ALA A 131 -2.38 -7.45 -14.88
N ASP A 132 -1.41 -7.27 -15.77
CA ASP A 132 -0.16 -6.58 -15.50
C ASP A 132 -0.36 -5.07 -15.66
N ALA A 133 0.07 -4.30 -14.68
CA ALA A 133 0.03 -2.84 -14.72
C ALA A 133 0.87 -2.22 -15.85
N GLU A 134 1.85 -2.96 -16.36
CA GLU A 134 2.66 -2.57 -17.52
C GLU A 134 2.00 -2.88 -18.88
N GLY A 135 0.76 -3.38 -18.88
CA GLY A 135 -0.01 -3.70 -20.08
C GLY A 135 -1.49 -3.86 -19.73
N ILE A 136 -2.17 -2.75 -19.48
CA ILE A 136 -3.55 -2.72 -19.00
C ILE A 136 -4.53 -3.19 -20.10
N PRO A 137 -5.35 -4.26 -19.88
CA PRO A 137 -6.15 -4.90 -20.91
C PRO A 137 -7.49 -4.17 -21.17
N TYR A 138 -7.42 -2.87 -21.33
CA TYR A 138 -8.54 -2.00 -21.70
C TYR A 138 -8.15 -1.10 -22.87
N ASP A 139 -9.14 -0.65 -23.63
CA ASP A 139 -8.96 0.26 -24.75
C ASP A 139 -8.51 1.65 -24.28
N ASP A 140 -7.94 2.43 -25.19
CA ASP A 140 -7.62 3.83 -24.95
C ASP A 140 -8.90 4.58 -24.55
N ASP A 141 -8.75 5.65 -23.79
CA ASP A 141 -9.86 6.59 -23.47
C ASP A 141 -11.07 5.92 -22.78
N THR A 142 -10.85 4.92 -21.94
CA THR A 142 -11.92 4.15 -21.29
C THR A 142 -12.37 4.75 -19.95
N PHE A 143 -11.43 5.23 -19.12
CA PHE A 143 -11.72 5.61 -17.74
C PHE A 143 -11.66 7.11 -17.50
N ASP A 144 -12.53 7.59 -16.62
CA ASP A 144 -12.51 8.99 -16.17
C ASP A 144 -11.50 9.19 -15.03
N LEU A 145 -11.26 8.12 -14.26
CA LEU A 145 -10.34 8.09 -13.12
C LEU A 145 -9.56 6.78 -13.10
N VAL A 146 -8.26 6.84 -12.83
CA VAL A 146 -7.45 5.67 -12.48
C VAL A 146 -6.88 5.89 -11.10
N VAL A 147 -7.02 4.92 -10.21
CA VAL A 147 -6.51 4.98 -8.84
C VAL A 147 -5.63 3.78 -8.52
N GLY A 148 -4.83 3.90 -7.48
CA GLY A 148 -4.09 2.81 -6.87
C GLY A 148 -3.62 3.22 -5.48
N HIS A 149 -3.46 2.25 -4.60
CA HIS A 149 -2.98 2.47 -3.25
C HIS A 149 -1.88 1.46 -2.91
N ALA A 150 -0.70 1.96 -2.57
CA ALA A 150 0.47 1.14 -2.22
C ALA A 150 0.79 0.10 -3.32
N VAL A 151 0.85 0.53 -4.59
CA VAL A 151 1.02 -0.36 -5.75
C VAL A 151 2.24 -0.04 -6.60
N LEU A 152 2.59 1.25 -6.81
CA LEU A 152 3.66 1.63 -7.74
C LEU A 152 5.02 1.06 -7.33
N HIS A 153 5.26 0.93 -6.02
CA HIS A 153 6.53 0.39 -5.53
C HIS A 153 6.71 -1.12 -5.79
N HIS A 154 5.66 -1.82 -6.19
CA HIS A 154 5.69 -3.22 -6.61
C HIS A 154 5.88 -3.40 -8.11
N ILE A 155 5.74 -2.36 -8.94
CA ILE A 155 5.77 -2.45 -10.40
C ILE A 155 7.21 -2.30 -10.89
N PRO A 156 7.77 -3.27 -11.64
CA PRO A 156 9.16 -3.18 -12.12
C PRO A 156 9.45 -1.95 -12.99
N ASP A 157 8.58 -1.63 -13.95
CA ASP A 157 8.70 -0.45 -14.82
C ASP A 157 7.55 0.53 -14.56
N VAL A 158 7.73 1.37 -13.53
CA VAL A 158 6.75 2.37 -13.10
C VAL A 158 6.41 3.36 -14.23
N GLU A 159 7.41 3.76 -15.03
CA GLU A 159 7.16 4.72 -16.10
C GLU A 159 6.33 4.11 -17.23
N LYS A 160 6.55 2.83 -17.55
CA LYS A 160 5.71 2.09 -18.50
C LYS A 160 4.28 1.96 -17.98
N SER A 161 4.10 1.64 -16.70
CA SER A 161 2.78 1.58 -16.09
C SER A 161 2.06 2.93 -16.13
N LEU A 162 2.75 4.03 -15.82
CA LEU A 162 2.18 5.37 -15.93
C LEU A 162 1.79 5.74 -17.37
N ARG A 163 2.55 5.28 -18.39
CA ARG A 163 2.14 5.44 -19.81
C ARG A 163 0.84 4.69 -20.11
N GLU A 164 0.68 3.47 -19.60
CA GLU A 164 -0.55 2.71 -19.74
C GLU A 164 -1.73 3.38 -19.02
N VAL A 165 -1.49 3.92 -17.81
CA VAL A 165 -2.48 4.72 -17.08
C VAL A 165 -2.95 5.91 -17.92
N VAL A 166 -2.03 6.69 -18.47
CA VAL A 166 -2.37 7.82 -19.35
C VAL A 166 -3.09 7.35 -20.62
N ARG A 167 -2.72 6.20 -21.19
CA ARG A 167 -3.36 5.64 -22.38
C ARG A 167 -4.85 5.34 -22.12
N VAL A 168 -5.16 4.62 -21.03
CA VAL A 168 -6.54 4.17 -20.74
C VAL A 168 -7.44 5.27 -20.18
N LEU A 169 -6.86 6.36 -19.66
CA LEU A 169 -7.62 7.55 -19.25
C LEU A 169 -8.25 8.23 -20.47
N LYS A 170 -9.45 8.75 -20.34
CA LYS A 170 -10.06 9.68 -21.28
C LYS A 170 -9.29 11.01 -21.31
N PRO A 171 -9.33 11.78 -22.42
CA PRO A 171 -8.83 13.15 -22.41
C PRO A 171 -9.44 13.95 -21.26
N GLY A 172 -8.60 14.62 -20.46
CA GLY A 172 -9.02 15.29 -19.22
C GLY A 172 -9.30 14.37 -18.03
N GLY A 173 -9.18 13.05 -18.18
CA GLY A 173 -9.26 12.06 -17.10
C GLY A 173 -8.06 12.15 -16.16
N ARG A 174 -8.23 11.75 -14.91
CA ARG A 174 -7.26 11.91 -13.82
C ARG A 174 -6.78 10.58 -13.28
N PHE A 175 -5.53 10.54 -12.82
CA PHE A 175 -5.08 9.46 -11.94
C PHE A 175 -4.73 9.96 -10.54
N VAL A 176 -4.85 9.07 -9.55
CA VAL A 176 -4.46 9.28 -8.16
C VAL A 176 -3.82 8.00 -7.63
N PHE A 177 -2.53 8.07 -7.29
CA PHE A 177 -1.85 7.01 -6.56
C PHE A 177 -1.49 7.50 -5.17
N ALA A 178 -1.74 6.68 -4.15
CA ALA A 178 -1.52 6.98 -2.75
C ALA A 178 -0.80 5.85 -2.01
N GLY A 179 -0.23 6.13 -0.84
CA GLY A 179 0.40 5.10 0.00
C GLY A 179 1.78 4.64 -0.48
N GLU A 180 2.44 5.39 -1.36
CA GLU A 180 3.76 5.02 -1.86
C GLU A 180 4.87 5.43 -0.89
N PRO A 181 5.85 4.55 -0.58
CA PRO A 181 6.91 4.87 0.36
C PRO A 181 7.93 5.85 -0.23
N THR A 182 8.28 6.90 0.53
CA THR A 182 9.40 7.75 0.14
C THR A 182 10.75 7.13 0.53
N THR A 183 11.81 7.46 -0.18
CA THR A 183 13.15 6.89 0.07
C THR A 183 13.68 7.24 1.47
N ILE A 184 13.57 8.49 1.89
CA ILE A 184 14.03 8.93 3.22
C ILE A 184 13.10 8.42 4.31
N GLY A 185 11.78 8.52 4.09
CA GLY A 185 10.75 8.05 5.02
C GLY A 185 10.88 6.56 5.32
N ASN A 186 10.98 5.74 4.28
CA ASN A 186 11.20 4.30 4.44
C ASN A 186 12.54 3.99 5.15
N GLY A 187 13.59 4.76 4.86
CA GLY A 187 14.90 4.60 5.50
C GLY A 187 14.84 4.77 7.02
N TYR A 188 14.26 5.85 7.53
CA TYR A 188 14.15 6.04 8.97
C TYR A 188 13.14 5.09 9.63
N ALA A 189 12.02 4.79 8.96
CA ALA A 189 11.01 3.85 9.46
C ALA A 189 11.64 2.46 9.71
N ARG A 190 12.40 1.95 8.73
CA ARG A 190 13.13 0.69 8.84
C ARG A 190 14.18 0.69 9.93
N ASN A 191 14.93 1.79 10.09
CA ASN A 191 15.93 1.92 11.15
C ASN A 191 15.28 1.96 12.54
N LEU A 192 14.20 2.70 12.72
CA LEU A 192 13.44 2.76 13.97
C LEU A 192 12.82 1.41 14.33
N SER A 193 12.22 0.72 13.36
CA SER A 193 11.68 -0.64 13.54
C SER A 193 12.79 -1.62 13.97
N THR A 194 13.94 -1.59 13.29
CA THR A 194 15.09 -2.44 13.64
C THR A 194 15.60 -2.17 15.05
N LEU A 195 15.72 -0.90 15.43
CA LEU A 195 16.12 -0.51 16.79
C LEU A 195 15.12 -0.99 17.82
N THR A 196 13.83 -0.74 17.57
CA THR A 196 12.72 -1.17 18.43
C THR A 196 12.71 -2.69 18.62
N TRP A 197 12.86 -3.45 17.54
CA TRP A 197 12.95 -4.90 17.55
C TRP A 197 14.12 -5.36 18.45
N ARG A 198 15.31 -4.79 18.29
CA ARG A 198 16.47 -5.14 19.10
C ARG A 198 16.26 -4.83 20.58
N VAL A 199 15.76 -3.64 20.90
CA VAL A 199 15.50 -3.20 22.28
C VAL A 199 14.44 -4.08 22.93
N ALA A 200 13.30 -4.27 22.29
CA ALA A 200 12.18 -5.04 22.83
C ALA A 200 12.54 -6.54 22.97
N THR A 201 13.24 -7.13 21.98
CA THR A 201 13.71 -8.52 22.08
C THR A 201 14.65 -8.71 23.26
N ASN A 202 15.54 -7.77 23.54
CA ASN A 202 16.42 -7.85 24.69
C ASN A 202 15.67 -7.61 26.00
N ALA A 203 14.76 -6.65 26.05
CA ALA A 203 13.94 -6.38 27.23
C ALA A 203 13.08 -7.59 27.64
N THR A 204 12.50 -8.31 26.69
CA THR A 204 11.71 -9.51 26.97
C THR A 204 12.50 -10.72 27.47
N ARG A 205 13.84 -10.65 27.45
CA ARG A 205 14.73 -11.66 28.08
C ARG A 205 14.94 -11.43 29.58
N LEU A 206 14.55 -10.26 30.10
CA LEU A 206 14.69 -9.95 31.52
C LEU A 206 13.72 -10.81 32.36
N PRO A 207 14.07 -11.16 33.62
CA PRO A 207 13.21 -11.90 34.52
C PRO A 207 11.84 -11.22 34.68
N GLY A 208 10.78 -11.98 34.57
CA GLY A 208 9.39 -11.51 34.65
C GLY A 208 8.79 -10.97 33.35
N LEU A 209 9.57 -10.71 32.30
CA LEU A 209 9.08 -10.20 31.01
C LEU A 209 8.94 -11.29 29.93
N GLY A 210 9.36 -12.53 30.18
CA GLY A 210 9.29 -13.62 29.20
C GLY A 210 7.90 -13.88 28.61
N GLY A 211 6.84 -13.67 29.40
CA GLY A 211 5.46 -13.80 28.93
C GLY A 211 4.99 -12.70 27.96
N TRP A 212 5.81 -11.70 27.66
CA TRP A 212 5.57 -10.64 26.67
C TRP A 212 6.21 -10.93 25.32
N ARG A 213 6.91 -12.05 25.20
CA ARG A 213 7.56 -12.44 23.94
C ARG A 213 6.73 -13.50 23.26
N ARG A 214 6.52 -13.36 21.95
CA ARG A 214 5.95 -14.44 21.13
C ARG A 214 6.86 -15.66 21.13
N PRO A 215 6.33 -16.88 20.96
CA PRO A 215 7.11 -18.07 20.72
C PRO A 215 8.12 -17.84 19.56
N GLN A 216 9.30 -18.44 19.67
CA GLN A 216 10.36 -18.23 18.66
C GLN A 216 9.90 -18.63 17.25
N ALA A 217 9.11 -19.71 17.12
CA ALA A 217 8.58 -20.15 15.83
C ALA A 217 7.69 -19.07 15.16
N GLU A 218 6.84 -18.37 15.93
CA GLU A 218 6.01 -17.27 15.41
C GLU A 218 6.85 -16.04 15.02
N LEU A 219 7.92 -15.75 15.78
CA LEU A 219 8.86 -14.67 15.45
C LEU A 219 9.65 -14.99 14.18
N ASP A 220 10.02 -16.26 13.99
CA ASP A 220 10.71 -16.71 12.79
C ASP A 220 9.79 -16.67 11.57
N GLU A 221 8.51 -16.99 11.74
CA GLU A 221 7.49 -16.86 10.69
C GLU A 221 7.26 -15.39 10.31
N SER A 222 7.10 -14.52 11.31
CA SER A 222 6.98 -13.07 11.08
C SER A 222 8.22 -12.48 10.37
N SER A 223 9.41 -12.96 10.73
CA SER A 223 10.66 -12.54 10.09
C SER A 223 10.75 -13.03 8.64
N ARG A 224 10.25 -14.25 8.37
CA ARG A 224 10.16 -14.77 7.00
C ARG A 224 9.17 -14.00 6.16
N ALA A 225 7.99 -13.67 6.71
CA ALA A 225 7.00 -12.83 6.03
C ALA A 225 7.57 -11.45 5.67
N ALA A 226 8.26 -10.80 6.62
CA ALA A 226 8.93 -9.52 6.35
C ALA A 226 10.07 -9.63 5.32
N ALA A 227 10.77 -10.78 5.26
CA ALA A 227 11.79 -11.02 4.25
C ALA A 227 11.19 -11.21 2.86
N LEU A 228 10.01 -11.82 2.76
CA LEU A 228 9.26 -11.96 1.49
C LEU A 228 8.74 -10.62 1.01
N GLU A 229 8.14 -9.83 1.90
CA GLU A 229 7.69 -8.47 1.60
C GLU A 229 8.84 -7.62 1.03
N ALA A 230 10.05 -7.72 1.59
CA ALA A 230 11.24 -7.04 1.09
C ALA A 230 11.71 -7.48 -0.32
N VAL A 231 11.27 -8.64 -0.83
CA VAL A 231 11.57 -9.11 -2.20
C VAL A 231 10.57 -8.54 -3.21
N VAL A 232 9.34 -8.28 -2.77
CA VAL A 232 8.28 -7.73 -3.62
C VAL A 232 8.24 -6.21 -3.63
N ASP A 233 8.81 -5.54 -2.62
CA ASP A 233 8.99 -4.08 -2.56
C ASP A 233 10.20 -3.67 -3.41
N LEU A 234 9.96 -3.25 -4.63
CA LEU A 234 11.02 -2.97 -5.61
C LEU A 234 11.54 -1.54 -5.53
N HIS A 235 10.70 -0.59 -5.14
CA HIS A 235 11.00 0.84 -5.22
C HIS A 235 10.64 1.60 -3.95
N THR A 236 11.33 2.72 -3.78
CA THR A 236 10.94 3.84 -2.93
C THR A 236 11.11 5.12 -3.73
N PHE A 237 10.32 6.14 -3.48
CA PHE A 237 10.24 7.29 -4.35
C PHE A 237 10.79 8.57 -3.71
N ASP A 238 11.53 9.36 -4.51
CA ASP A 238 11.60 10.79 -4.27
C ASP A 238 10.39 11.45 -4.94
N PRO A 239 9.65 12.34 -4.25
CA PRO A 239 8.46 12.98 -4.85
C PRO A 239 8.73 13.68 -6.19
N ALA A 240 9.89 14.32 -6.35
CA ALA A 240 10.24 15.00 -7.60
C ALA A 240 10.57 14.01 -8.73
N ASP A 241 11.15 12.85 -8.41
CA ASP A 241 11.40 11.80 -9.38
C ASP A 241 10.09 11.19 -9.88
N LEU A 242 9.14 10.96 -8.98
CA LEU A 242 7.83 10.45 -9.32
C LEU A 242 7.05 11.43 -10.21
N GLU A 243 7.12 12.75 -9.93
CA GLU A 243 6.56 13.78 -10.81
C GLU A 243 7.19 13.75 -12.20
N ARG A 244 8.54 13.59 -12.29
CA ARG A 244 9.24 13.49 -13.59
C ARG A 244 8.79 12.25 -14.38
N MET A 245 8.65 11.08 -13.73
CA MET A 245 8.15 9.86 -14.38
C MET A 245 6.74 10.07 -14.95
N ALA A 246 5.85 10.72 -14.22
CA ALA A 246 4.50 11.00 -14.70
C ALA A 246 4.47 11.99 -15.87
N HIS A 247 5.32 13.02 -15.84
CA HIS A 247 5.48 13.92 -17.00
C HIS A 247 6.05 13.19 -18.22
N SER A 248 7.05 12.32 -18.02
CA SER A 248 7.61 11.50 -19.11
C SER A 248 6.59 10.54 -19.71
N ALA A 249 5.63 10.09 -18.91
CA ALA A 249 4.50 9.27 -19.35
C ALA A 249 3.43 10.06 -20.15
N GLY A 250 3.56 11.39 -20.24
CA GLY A 250 2.64 12.26 -20.97
C GLY A 250 1.56 12.93 -20.13
N ALA A 251 1.61 12.80 -18.81
CA ALA A 251 0.66 13.48 -17.93
C ALA A 251 0.95 14.97 -17.79
N VAL A 252 -0.09 15.75 -17.59
CA VAL A 252 -0.05 17.18 -17.27
C VAL A 252 -0.67 17.42 -15.89
N GLU A 253 -0.56 18.65 -15.36
CA GLU A 253 -1.06 19.02 -14.04
C GLU A 253 -0.61 18.05 -12.93
N VAL A 254 0.63 17.54 -13.08
CA VAL A 254 1.18 16.58 -12.12
C VAL A 254 1.55 17.30 -10.83
N SER A 255 1.17 16.70 -9.71
CA SER A 255 1.58 17.18 -8.40
C SER A 255 1.68 16.04 -7.38
N THR A 256 2.59 16.18 -6.42
CA THR A 256 2.71 15.26 -5.29
C THR A 256 2.31 15.92 -3.99
N GLN A 257 1.70 15.14 -3.12
CA GLN A 257 1.47 15.45 -1.71
C GLN A 257 2.14 14.38 -0.85
N THR A 258 2.48 14.72 0.39
CA THR A 258 3.12 13.77 1.29
C THR A 258 2.49 13.83 2.66
N THR A 259 2.45 12.69 3.35
CA THR A 259 1.85 12.53 4.67
C THR A 259 2.72 11.66 5.58
N GLU A 260 2.48 11.73 6.88
CA GLU A 260 3.10 10.90 7.89
C GLU A 260 4.62 11.09 8.05
N PHE A 261 5.02 12.19 8.68
CA PHE A 261 6.40 12.42 9.11
C PHE A 261 6.61 11.92 10.54
N THR A 262 6.13 12.65 11.54
CA THR A 262 6.26 12.23 12.94
C THR A 262 5.30 11.11 13.30
N ALA A 263 4.17 11.03 12.62
CA ALA A 263 3.22 9.93 12.75
C ALA A 263 3.84 8.59 12.35
N ALA A 264 4.60 8.53 11.25
CA ALA A 264 5.32 7.33 10.84
C ALA A 264 6.49 7.00 11.79
N MET A 265 7.21 8.01 12.28
CA MET A 265 8.31 7.80 13.25
C MET A 265 7.85 7.10 14.53
N LEU A 266 6.60 7.32 14.98
CA LEU A 266 6.01 6.61 16.10
C LEU A 266 5.30 5.33 15.65
N GLY A 267 4.57 5.38 14.55
CA GLY A 267 3.72 4.28 14.07
C GLY A 267 4.50 3.00 13.81
N TRP A 268 5.64 3.08 13.13
CA TRP A 268 6.48 1.92 12.83
C TRP A 268 7.06 1.23 14.07
N PRO A 269 7.62 1.94 15.07
CA PRO A 269 7.95 1.35 16.38
C PRO A 269 6.77 0.66 17.06
N LEU A 270 5.58 1.28 17.08
CA LEU A 270 4.40 0.69 17.70
C LEU A 270 3.99 -0.62 17.01
N ARG A 271 3.92 -0.63 15.68
CA ARG A 271 3.68 -1.85 14.89
C ARG A 271 4.73 -2.94 15.15
N THR A 272 5.99 -2.55 15.28
CA THR A 272 7.05 -3.49 15.61
C THR A 272 6.84 -4.14 16.97
N ILE A 273 6.41 -3.37 17.98
CA ILE A 273 6.07 -3.90 19.31
C ILE A 273 4.87 -4.86 19.21
N GLU A 274 3.82 -4.49 18.47
CA GLU A 274 2.64 -5.33 18.24
C GLU A 274 3.01 -6.68 17.58
N ALA A 275 3.91 -6.65 16.61
CA ALA A 275 4.40 -7.86 15.96
C ALA A 275 5.18 -8.80 16.91
N MET A 276 5.79 -8.26 17.95
CA MET A 276 6.62 -9.03 18.92
C MET A 276 5.86 -9.59 20.10
N VAL A 277 4.74 -8.96 20.48
CA VAL A 277 3.96 -9.31 21.66
C VAL A 277 2.85 -10.29 21.27
N PRO A 278 2.53 -11.29 22.10
CA PRO A 278 1.43 -12.22 21.84
C PRO A 278 0.10 -11.48 21.61
N PRO A 279 -0.73 -11.91 20.64
CA PRO A 279 -2.03 -11.30 20.35
C PRO A 279 -2.89 -11.12 21.60
N GLY A 280 -3.57 -9.99 21.70
CA GLY A 280 -4.45 -9.66 22.83
C GLY A 280 -3.74 -9.19 24.12
N LYS A 281 -2.40 -9.28 24.21
CA LYS A 281 -1.65 -8.91 25.41
C LYS A 281 -1.62 -7.39 25.65
N LEU A 282 -1.57 -6.59 24.59
CA LEU A 282 -1.52 -5.14 24.68
C LEU A 282 -2.88 -4.49 24.98
N GLY A 283 -3.97 -5.16 24.62
CA GLY A 283 -5.34 -4.76 24.94
C GLY A 283 -5.80 -3.44 24.30
N PHE A 284 -7.05 -3.07 24.61
CA PHE A 284 -7.70 -1.88 24.04
C PHE A 284 -6.98 -0.56 24.36
N GLY A 285 -6.39 -0.45 25.55
CA GLY A 285 -5.65 0.76 25.97
C GLY A 285 -4.47 1.09 25.05
N TRP A 286 -3.75 0.07 24.59
CA TRP A 286 -2.67 0.21 23.61
C TRP A 286 -3.18 0.64 22.24
N ALA A 287 -4.21 -0.02 21.73
CA ALA A 287 -4.81 0.33 20.43
C ALA A 287 -5.32 1.77 20.43
N LYS A 288 -6.00 2.19 21.52
CA LYS A 288 -6.45 3.59 21.70
C LYS A 288 -5.27 4.56 21.75
N PHE A 289 -4.19 4.23 22.48
CA PHE A 289 -2.99 5.04 22.55
C PHE A 289 -2.35 5.18 21.15
N GLY A 290 -2.14 4.07 20.44
CA GLY A 290 -1.57 4.08 19.10
C GLY A 290 -2.37 4.93 18.14
N PHE A 291 -3.69 4.72 18.08
CA PHE A 291 -4.58 5.47 17.21
C PHE A 291 -4.63 6.97 17.56
N THR A 292 -4.79 7.33 18.84
CA THR A 292 -4.85 8.74 19.27
C THR A 292 -3.54 9.45 19.00
N SER A 293 -2.42 8.78 19.24
CA SER A 293 -1.09 9.34 18.98
C SER A 293 -0.86 9.54 17.48
N TRP A 294 -1.24 8.57 16.66
CA TRP A 294 -1.16 8.68 15.20
C TRP A 294 -1.98 9.85 14.66
N MET A 295 -3.26 9.98 15.07
CA MET A 295 -4.12 11.11 14.70
C MET A 295 -3.53 12.45 15.11
N THR A 296 -3.01 12.54 16.35
CA THR A 296 -2.42 13.79 16.87
C THR A 296 -1.17 14.17 16.09
N LEU A 297 -0.29 13.21 15.83
CA LEU A 297 0.95 13.45 15.09
C LEU A 297 0.68 13.74 13.61
N SER A 298 -0.29 13.07 12.98
CA SER A 298 -0.72 13.40 11.62
C SER A 298 -1.25 14.83 11.53
N TRP A 299 -2.04 15.25 12.51
CA TRP A 299 -2.48 16.67 12.58
C TRP A 299 -1.29 17.63 12.73
N ILE A 300 -0.30 17.31 13.55
CA ILE A 300 0.93 18.10 13.71
C ILE A 300 1.72 18.12 12.39
N ASP A 301 1.86 17.00 11.72
CA ASP A 301 2.56 16.87 10.44
C ASP A 301 1.92 17.79 9.39
N ASP A 302 0.60 17.82 9.31
CA ASP A 302 -0.13 18.63 8.33
C ASP A 302 -0.15 20.13 8.66
N ASN A 303 -0.21 20.50 9.92
CA ASN A 303 -0.41 21.89 10.32
C ASN A 303 0.87 22.64 10.70
N LEU A 304 1.88 21.94 11.26
CA LEU A 304 3.13 22.55 11.73
C LEU A 304 4.31 22.21 10.82
N TRP A 305 4.50 20.93 10.47
CA TRP A 305 5.69 20.47 9.76
C TRP A 305 5.61 20.65 8.25
N ARG A 306 4.42 20.71 7.66
CA ARG A 306 4.23 20.79 6.20
C ARG A 306 4.98 21.95 5.53
N ARG A 307 5.23 23.04 6.25
CA ARG A 307 5.97 24.21 5.75
C ARG A 307 7.46 24.19 6.08
N ALA A 308 7.88 23.38 7.05
CA ALA A 308 9.23 23.37 7.59
C ALA A 308 10.05 22.16 7.16
N VAL A 309 9.41 21.05 6.85
CA VAL A 309 10.04 19.77 6.51
C VAL A 309 9.91 19.52 5.01
N PRO A 310 11.01 19.14 4.32
CA PRO A 310 10.95 18.77 2.91
C PRO A 310 9.99 17.60 2.65
N LYS A 311 9.27 17.59 1.52
CA LYS A 311 8.35 16.51 1.12
C LYS A 311 9.00 15.12 1.20
N SER A 312 10.25 14.99 0.76
CA SER A 312 10.99 13.72 0.75
C SER A 312 11.24 13.09 2.12
N TRP A 313 11.01 13.83 3.22
CA TRP A 313 11.17 13.33 4.59
C TRP A 313 9.90 12.68 5.15
N TYR A 314 8.75 12.90 4.53
CA TYR A 314 7.50 12.23 4.89
C TYR A 314 7.57 10.76 4.47
N TYR A 315 6.79 9.90 5.13
CA TYR A 315 6.83 8.48 4.86
C TYR A 315 6.06 8.13 3.57
N ASN A 316 4.86 8.67 3.42
CA ASN A 316 4.02 8.42 2.25
C ASN A 316 4.07 9.57 1.25
N VAL A 317 4.15 9.24 -0.03
CA VAL A 317 3.90 10.15 -1.14
C VAL A 317 2.65 9.73 -1.91
N MET A 318 1.86 10.71 -2.28
CA MET A 318 0.71 10.61 -3.17
C MET A 318 0.99 11.42 -4.42
N ILE A 319 0.52 10.95 -5.57
CA ILE A 319 0.67 11.65 -6.85
C ILE A 319 -0.64 11.69 -7.60
N THR A 320 -0.92 12.81 -8.27
CA THR A 320 -2.00 12.96 -9.23
C THR A 320 -1.49 13.62 -10.50
N GLY A 321 -2.19 13.38 -11.59
CA GLY A 321 -1.98 14.03 -12.87
C GLY A 321 -3.17 13.79 -13.78
N VAL A 322 -3.18 14.49 -14.92
CA VAL A 322 -4.28 14.49 -15.89
C VAL A 322 -3.76 14.06 -17.25
N LYS A 323 -4.55 13.28 -18.00
CA LYS A 323 -4.31 13.07 -19.44
C LYS A 323 -4.62 14.36 -20.19
N PRO A 324 -3.73 14.86 -21.07
CA PRO A 324 -4.01 16.01 -21.92
C PRO A 324 -5.32 15.86 -22.71
N SER A 325 -6.02 17.00 -22.92
CA SER A 325 -7.27 17.07 -23.71
C SER A 325 -6.99 16.95 -25.20
#